data_171ef0ce992b4e4b9ae5ccc87d1a0fa7
#
_entry.id   171ef0ce992b4e4b9ae5ccc87d1a0fa7
#
_cell.length_a   1.000
_cell.length_b   1.000
_cell.length_c   1.000
_cell.angle_alpha   90.00
_cell.angle_beta   90.00
_cell.angle_gamma   90.00
#
_symmetry.space_group_name_H-M   'P 1'
#
loop_
_entity.id
_entity.type
_entity.pdbx_description
1 polymer ?
#
loop_
_entity_poly.entity_id
_entity_poly.type
_entity_poly.pdbx_seq_one_letter_code
_entity_poly.pdbx_strand_id
1 'polypeptide(L)'
;MAATTMTTTLGFVLPTSLSPRRGGFRVSVIRCSASPLTLSTGSAASGVVEKPWSTYDARLVLEDGSIWPAKSFGAPGTRVAELVFNTSLTGYQEILTDPSYAGQFVLMTNPQIGNTGVNLDDEESEQCFLAGLVIRSLSISTSNWRCTKTLADYLTERNLMGIYDLDTRAITRRLREEGSLNGVLSTEQTKTDEELLHMSRSWDIVGIDLISDVSCKSPYEWVDKTDPEWDFNTNTRDGKPYRVIAYDFGIKHNILRRLSSYGCQITVVPSTFPASEALKMNPDGILFSNGPGDPSAVPYAVETVKELLGKVPVYGICMGHQLLGQALGGKTFKMKFGHHGGNHPVRNNRTGQVEISAQNHNYAVDPTSLPGGVEVTHVNLNDGSCAGLSFPAMNVMSLQYHPEASPGPHDSDNAFREFIELMKRSKQSS
;
A
#
# COMPACT_ATOMS: atom_id res chain seq x y z
N MET A 1 46.39 -0.37 47.58
CA MET A 1 45.52 0.80 47.68
C MET A 1 44.18 0.38 47.18
N ALA A 2 43.18 0.41 48.07
CA ALA A 2 41.88 -0.18 47.92
C ALA A 2 40.94 0.71 47.05
N ALA A 3 40.22 0.11 46.10
CA ALA A 3 39.13 0.75 45.38
C ALA A 3 37.80 0.44 46.09
N THR A 4 37.12 1.47 46.54
CA THR A 4 35.85 1.40 47.26
C THR A 4 34.70 1.45 46.25
N THR A 5 33.90 0.39 46.24
CA THR A 5 32.67 0.28 45.46
C THR A 5 31.52 0.85 46.28
N MET A 6 30.86 1.92 45.84
CA MET A 6 29.62 2.40 46.44
C MET A 6 28.42 1.78 45.74
N THR A 7 27.66 1.00 46.48
CA THR A 7 26.36 0.46 46.08
C THR A 7 25.29 1.34 46.72
N THR A 8 24.49 2.01 45.86
CA THR A 8 23.35 2.84 46.32
C THR A 8 22.07 2.01 46.19
N THR A 9 21.51 1.60 47.35
CA THR A 9 20.22 0.91 47.45
C THR A 9 19.13 1.96 47.64
N LEU A 10 18.22 2.12 46.72
CA LEU A 10 16.99 2.91 46.88
C LEU A 10 15.92 2.01 47.51
N GLY A 11 15.63 2.25 48.79
CA GLY A 11 14.54 1.63 49.53
C GLY A 11 13.23 2.38 49.29
N PHE A 12 12.23 1.71 48.74
CA PHE A 12 10.84 2.18 48.74
C PHE A 12 10.18 1.77 50.07
N VAL A 13 9.74 2.77 50.86
CA VAL A 13 8.91 2.57 52.04
C VAL A 13 7.44 2.59 51.59
N LEU A 14 6.75 1.47 51.79
CA LEU A 14 5.29 1.41 51.69
C LEU A 14 4.66 1.72 53.06
N PRO A 15 3.60 2.55 53.12
CA PRO A 15 2.86 2.75 54.35
C PRO A 15 1.92 1.55 54.62
N THR A 16 2.06 0.96 55.78
CA THR A 16 1.16 -0.04 56.33
C THR A 16 -0.07 0.59 56.97
N SER A 17 -1.19 -0.14 56.86
CA SER A 17 -2.42 -0.07 57.63
C SER A 17 -3.57 0.79 57.08
N LEU A 18 -4.50 0.09 56.42
CA LEU A 18 -5.93 0.42 56.44
C LEU A 18 -6.69 -0.87 56.72
N SER A 19 -7.50 -0.85 57.76
CA SER A 19 -8.34 -1.94 58.24
C SER A 19 -9.49 -2.26 57.30
N PRO A 20 -9.95 -3.52 57.21
CA PRO A 20 -11.03 -3.90 56.26
C PRO A 20 -12.41 -3.54 56.86
N ARG A 21 -13.12 -2.63 56.17
CA ARG A 21 -14.59 -2.53 56.35
C ARG A 21 -15.26 -3.65 55.56
N ARG A 22 -15.96 -4.53 56.27
CA ARG A 22 -16.83 -5.56 55.74
C ARG A 22 -18.03 -4.91 55.00
N GLY A 23 -18.05 -4.92 53.71
CA GLY A 23 -19.22 -4.73 52.86
C GLY A 23 -19.34 -5.92 51.91
N GLY A 24 -20.29 -6.82 52.25
CA GLY A 24 -20.51 -8.04 51.45
C GLY A 24 -21.15 -7.71 50.10
N PHE A 25 -20.39 -7.84 49.02
CA PHE A 25 -20.95 -7.92 47.65
C PHE A 25 -21.39 -9.36 47.41
N ARG A 26 -22.71 -9.57 47.28
CA ARG A 26 -23.27 -10.82 46.76
C ARG A 26 -23.01 -10.82 45.23
N VAL A 27 -22.08 -11.65 44.80
CA VAL A 27 -21.95 -11.98 43.36
C VAL A 27 -22.98 -13.05 43.04
N SER A 28 -24.03 -12.67 42.33
CA SER A 28 -25.00 -13.63 41.75
C SER A 28 -24.35 -14.25 40.50
N VAL A 29 -23.90 -15.49 40.64
CA VAL A 29 -23.48 -16.31 39.51
C VAL A 29 -24.71 -16.79 38.77
N ILE A 30 -24.99 -16.19 37.60
CA ILE A 30 -26.00 -16.72 36.68
C ILE A 30 -25.40 -17.96 36.03
N ARG A 31 -25.84 -19.15 36.49
CA ARG A 31 -25.55 -20.42 35.79
C ARG A 31 -26.53 -20.54 34.62
N CYS A 32 -26.03 -20.35 33.39
CA CYS A 32 -26.73 -20.81 32.20
C CYS A 32 -26.60 -22.34 32.13
N SER A 33 -27.68 -23.05 32.46
CA SER A 33 -27.80 -24.49 32.18
C SER A 33 -28.16 -24.66 30.71
N ALA A 34 -27.23 -25.13 29.92
CA ALA A 34 -27.51 -25.58 28.56
C ALA A 34 -28.09 -27.01 28.65
N SER A 35 -29.37 -27.18 28.37
CA SER A 35 -29.96 -28.48 28.12
C SER A 35 -29.55 -28.95 26.71
N PRO A 36 -29.24 -30.24 26.51
CA PRO A 36 -28.88 -30.73 25.17
C PRO A 36 -30.13 -30.75 24.28
N LEU A 37 -30.07 -29.99 23.16
CA LEU A 37 -31.05 -30.07 22.10
C LEU A 37 -30.84 -31.35 21.32
N THR A 38 -31.78 -32.25 21.36
CA THR A 38 -31.91 -33.43 20.49
C THR A 38 -32.13 -32.94 19.04
N LEU A 39 -31.26 -33.34 18.15
CA LEU A 39 -31.42 -33.17 16.71
C LEU A 39 -32.58 -34.02 16.20
N SER A 40 -33.71 -33.40 15.82
CA SER A 40 -34.70 -34.02 14.95
C SER A 40 -34.30 -33.70 13.50
N THR A 41 -34.08 -34.75 12.71
CA THR A 41 -33.92 -34.69 11.26
C THR A 41 -35.23 -34.31 10.60
N GLY A 42 -35.47 -33.04 10.39
CA GLY A 42 -36.56 -32.51 9.60
C GLY A 42 -35.97 -31.47 8.64
N SER A 43 -36.08 -31.72 7.36
CA SER A 43 -35.82 -30.77 6.29
C SER A 43 -36.66 -29.52 6.53
N ALA A 44 -36.07 -28.47 7.05
CA ALA A 44 -36.66 -27.15 7.11
C ALA A 44 -35.76 -26.17 6.37
N ALA A 45 -36.36 -25.51 5.37
CA ALA A 45 -35.77 -24.35 4.75
C ALA A 45 -35.26 -23.38 5.85
N SER A 46 -33.99 -23.05 5.87
CA SER A 46 -33.41 -22.10 6.81
C SER A 46 -33.93 -20.71 6.50
N GLY A 47 -35.09 -20.36 7.07
CA GLY A 47 -35.49 -18.98 7.16
C GLY A 47 -34.48 -18.25 8.03
N VAL A 48 -33.63 -17.44 7.43
CA VAL A 48 -32.82 -16.47 8.14
C VAL A 48 -33.78 -15.56 8.89
N VAL A 49 -33.78 -15.64 10.22
CA VAL A 49 -34.53 -14.69 11.05
C VAL A 49 -33.87 -13.34 10.86
N GLU A 50 -34.41 -12.54 9.96
CA GLU A 50 -33.97 -11.16 9.78
C GLU A 50 -34.09 -10.43 11.11
N LYS A 51 -32.99 -10.03 11.67
CA LYS A 51 -32.97 -9.13 12.83
C LYS A 51 -33.47 -7.76 12.35
N PRO A 52 -34.58 -7.22 12.86
CA PRO A 52 -35.21 -5.99 12.33
C PRO A 52 -34.30 -4.75 12.33
N TRP A 53 -33.14 -4.81 13.02
CA TRP A 53 -32.14 -3.75 13.12
C TRP A 53 -30.89 -3.97 12.23
N SER A 54 -30.84 -5.04 11.44
CA SER A 54 -29.72 -5.43 10.58
C SER A 54 -30.15 -5.34 9.12
N THR A 55 -30.32 -4.11 8.62
CA THR A 55 -30.55 -3.90 7.18
C THR A 55 -29.20 -3.83 6.48
N TYR A 56 -28.78 -4.93 5.87
CA TYR A 56 -27.68 -4.93 4.92
C TYR A 56 -28.19 -4.51 3.54
N ASP A 57 -27.51 -3.55 2.93
CA ASP A 57 -27.84 -2.99 1.60
C ASP A 57 -26.73 -3.23 0.59
N ALA A 58 -25.64 -3.89 1.03
CA ALA A 58 -24.52 -4.28 0.19
C ALA A 58 -24.03 -5.70 0.54
N ARG A 59 -23.26 -6.29 -0.34
CA ARG A 59 -22.55 -7.55 -0.09
C ARG A 59 -21.26 -7.64 -0.88
N LEU A 60 -20.30 -8.38 -0.31
CA LEU A 60 -19.08 -8.84 -0.98
C LEU A 60 -19.21 -10.34 -1.22
N VAL A 61 -19.06 -10.76 -2.48
CA VAL A 61 -19.08 -12.17 -2.90
C VAL A 61 -17.70 -12.51 -3.43
N LEU A 62 -17.02 -13.50 -2.84
CA LEU A 62 -15.71 -13.94 -3.26
C LEU A 62 -15.78 -15.18 -4.14
N GLU A 63 -14.80 -15.39 -5.00
CA GLU A 63 -14.73 -16.51 -5.96
C GLU A 63 -14.73 -17.89 -5.32
N ASP A 64 -14.36 -18.00 -4.04
CA ASP A 64 -14.43 -19.22 -3.24
C ASP A 64 -15.87 -19.59 -2.81
N GLY A 65 -16.85 -18.73 -3.12
CA GLY A 65 -18.26 -18.89 -2.78
C GLY A 65 -18.67 -18.27 -1.45
N SER A 66 -17.76 -17.61 -0.73
CA SER A 66 -18.11 -16.92 0.52
C SER A 66 -18.85 -15.61 0.24
N ILE A 67 -19.93 -15.37 0.99
CA ILE A 67 -20.79 -14.19 0.87
C ILE A 67 -20.76 -13.44 2.19
N TRP A 68 -20.45 -12.14 2.12
CA TRP A 68 -20.29 -11.25 3.26
C TRP A 68 -21.30 -10.10 3.18
N PRO A 69 -22.45 -10.19 3.90
CA PRO A 69 -23.40 -9.08 3.99
C PRO A 69 -22.74 -7.86 4.64
N ALA A 70 -23.08 -6.67 4.14
CA ALA A 70 -22.48 -5.42 4.57
C ALA A 70 -23.46 -4.25 4.43
N LYS A 71 -23.05 -3.08 4.94
CA LYS A 71 -23.71 -1.80 4.69
C LYS A 71 -22.89 -0.98 3.73
N SER A 72 -23.57 -0.26 2.83
CA SER A 72 -22.91 0.60 1.86
C SER A 72 -22.59 2.00 2.43
N PHE A 73 -21.52 2.60 1.94
CA PHE A 73 -21.23 4.02 2.04
C PHE A 73 -20.40 4.43 0.79
N GLY A 74 -20.65 5.63 0.28
CA GLY A 74 -20.08 6.05 -1.01
C GLY A 74 -21.00 5.73 -2.20
N ALA A 75 -20.42 5.49 -3.37
CA ALA A 75 -21.19 5.27 -4.60
C ALA A 75 -21.88 3.90 -4.63
N PRO A 76 -23.13 3.81 -5.15
CA PRO A 76 -23.77 2.53 -5.41
C PRO A 76 -23.25 1.85 -6.68
N GLY A 77 -23.61 0.58 -6.88
CA GLY A 77 -23.34 -0.16 -8.12
C GLY A 77 -22.85 -1.58 -7.88
N THR A 78 -22.22 -2.15 -8.90
CA THR A 78 -21.56 -3.46 -8.86
C THR A 78 -20.21 -3.37 -9.54
N ARG A 79 -19.14 -3.81 -8.85
CA ARG A 79 -17.77 -3.86 -9.38
C ARG A 79 -17.14 -5.20 -9.09
N VAL A 80 -16.20 -5.61 -9.97
CA VAL A 80 -15.38 -6.81 -9.85
C VAL A 80 -13.92 -6.39 -9.68
N ALA A 81 -13.21 -7.02 -8.76
CA ALA A 81 -11.79 -6.73 -8.53
C ALA A 81 -11.13 -7.83 -7.69
N GLU A 82 -9.79 -7.84 -7.63
CA GLU A 82 -9.04 -8.65 -6.68
C GLU A 82 -9.10 -8.01 -5.29
N LEU A 83 -9.39 -8.81 -4.26
CA LEU A 83 -9.43 -8.35 -2.88
C LEU A 83 -8.06 -8.51 -2.22
N VAL A 84 -7.48 -7.41 -1.78
CA VAL A 84 -6.25 -7.36 -0.96
C VAL A 84 -6.54 -6.75 0.40
N PHE A 85 -5.73 -7.07 1.42
CA PHE A 85 -5.85 -6.44 2.74
C PHE A 85 -4.66 -5.53 3.02
N ASN A 86 -4.91 -4.37 3.62
CA ASN A 86 -3.90 -3.41 4.01
C ASN A 86 -3.79 -3.32 5.53
N THR A 87 -2.55 -3.38 6.06
CA THR A 87 -2.27 -3.40 7.50
C THR A 87 -1.89 -2.03 8.07
N SER A 88 -1.97 -0.96 7.30
CA SER A 88 -1.70 0.40 7.78
C SER A 88 -2.68 0.82 8.87
N LEU A 89 -2.17 1.48 9.90
CA LEU A 89 -2.97 1.99 11.02
C LEU A 89 -3.57 3.37 10.72
N THR A 90 -2.94 4.11 9.79
CA THR A 90 -3.29 5.48 9.39
C THR A 90 -3.15 5.61 7.87
N GLY A 91 -3.54 6.77 7.31
CA GLY A 91 -3.28 7.08 5.91
C GLY A 91 -4.23 6.38 4.94
N TYR A 92 -5.50 6.22 5.33
CA TYR A 92 -6.48 5.59 4.42
C TYR A 92 -6.75 6.44 3.17
N GLN A 93 -6.59 7.78 3.23
CA GLN A 93 -6.79 8.64 2.07
C GLN A 93 -5.68 8.48 1.05
N GLU A 94 -4.43 8.38 1.49
CA GLU A 94 -3.28 8.09 0.65
C GLU A 94 -3.42 6.71 -0.02
N ILE A 95 -3.98 5.71 0.70
CA ILE A 95 -4.30 4.40 0.13
C ILE A 95 -5.39 4.52 -0.95
N LEU A 96 -6.43 5.33 -0.72
CA LEU A 96 -7.52 5.54 -1.67
C LEU A 96 -7.06 6.16 -2.98
N THR A 97 -6.04 7.01 -2.91
CA THR A 97 -5.52 7.79 -4.05
C THR A 97 -4.22 7.21 -4.63
N ASP A 98 -3.71 6.09 -4.10
CA ASP A 98 -2.56 5.38 -4.68
C ASP A 98 -2.98 4.64 -5.96
N PRO A 99 -2.46 5.03 -7.15
CA PRO A 99 -2.83 4.39 -8.42
C PRO A 99 -2.46 2.90 -8.48
N SER A 100 -1.51 2.45 -7.66
CA SER A 100 -1.10 1.03 -7.62
C SER A 100 -2.21 0.08 -7.17
N TYR A 101 -3.33 0.59 -6.62
CA TYR A 101 -4.52 -0.20 -6.30
C TYR A 101 -5.53 -0.33 -7.45
N ALA A 102 -5.23 0.14 -8.66
CA ALA A 102 -6.11 -0.07 -9.81
C ALA A 102 -6.41 -1.56 -10.01
N GLY A 103 -7.70 -1.89 -10.20
CA GLY A 103 -8.18 -3.28 -10.32
C GLY A 103 -8.32 -4.04 -8.99
N GLN A 104 -8.17 -3.37 -7.83
CA GLN A 104 -8.24 -4.01 -6.52
C GLN A 104 -9.32 -3.41 -5.60
N PHE A 105 -9.94 -4.26 -4.78
CA PHE A 105 -10.62 -3.87 -3.55
C PHE A 105 -9.61 -3.85 -2.41
N VAL A 106 -9.63 -2.79 -1.61
CA VAL A 106 -8.75 -2.69 -0.45
C VAL A 106 -9.55 -2.91 0.83
N LEU A 107 -9.20 -3.97 1.57
CA LEU A 107 -9.72 -4.26 2.89
C LEU A 107 -8.79 -3.70 3.95
N MET A 108 -9.28 -2.75 4.76
CA MET A 108 -8.50 -2.21 5.88
C MET A 108 -8.58 -3.13 7.10
N THR A 109 -7.43 -3.55 7.62
CA THR A 109 -7.37 -4.34 8.86
C THR A 109 -7.56 -3.49 10.11
N ASN A 110 -7.24 -2.18 10.03
CA ASN A 110 -7.59 -1.23 11.09
C ASN A 110 -9.12 -1.13 11.20
N PRO A 111 -9.70 -1.39 12.40
CA PRO A 111 -11.15 -1.50 12.54
C PRO A 111 -11.90 -0.17 12.43
N GLN A 112 -11.25 0.97 12.69
CA GLN A 112 -11.89 2.30 12.69
C GLN A 112 -11.34 3.15 11.55
N ILE A 113 -12.17 3.45 10.56
CA ILE A 113 -11.80 4.23 9.37
C ILE A 113 -12.74 5.43 9.22
N GLY A 114 -12.23 6.54 8.69
CA GLY A 114 -12.97 7.78 8.49
C GLY A 114 -12.91 8.78 9.65
N ASN A 115 -12.22 8.43 10.74
CA ASN A 115 -12.12 9.26 11.94
C ASN A 115 -11.37 10.59 11.75
N THR A 116 -10.43 10.67 10.82
CA THR A 116 -9.69 11.90 10.49
C THR A 116 -10.33 12.72 9.38
N GLY A 117 -11.37 12.19 8.70
CA GLY A 117 -11.91 12.78 7.48
C GLY A 117 -10.93 12.74 6.32
N VAL A 118 -11.09 13.64 5.37
CA VAL A 118 -10.21 13.79 4.21
C VAL A 118 -9.85 15.26 3.98
N ASN A 119 -8.75 15.49 3.25
CA ASN A 119 -8.27 16.81 2.86
C ASN A 119 -7.55 16.72 1.49
N LEU A 120 -7.20 17.84 0.88
CA LEU A 120 -6.55 17.84 -0.45
C LEU A 120 -5.05 17.56 -0.40
N ASP A 121 -4.40 17.80 0.74
CA ASP A 121 -2.93 17.67 0.85
C ASP A 121 -2.49 16.22 0.89
N ASP A 122 -3.34 15.32 1.43
CA ASP A 122 -3.07 13.89 1.57
C ASP A 122 -3.45 13.09 0.31
N GLU A 123 -3.73 13.74 -0.81
CA GLU A 123 -3.98 13.07 -2.09
C GLU A 123 -2.66 12.70 -2.78
N GLU A 124 -2.52 11.42 -3.13
CA GLU A 124 -1.36 10.87 -3.84
C GLU A 124 -1.54 10.83 -5.37
N SER A 125 -2.74 11.17 -5.85
CA SER A 125 -3.07 11.34 -7.26
C SER A 125 -4.37 12.14 -7.41
N GLU A 126 -4.68 12.59 -8.64
CA GLU A 126 -5.86 13.40 -8.94
C GLU A 126 -7.20 12.66 -8.72
N GLN A 127 -7.19 11.32 -8.67
CA GLN A 127 -8.40 10.50 -8.53
C GLN A 127 -8.14 9.20 -7.74
N CYS A 128 -9.23 8.52 -7.35
CA CYS A 128 -9.17 7.19 -6.75
C CYS A 128 -9.21 6.13 -7.84
N PHE A 129 -8.22 5.25 -7.89
CA PHE A 129 -8.12 4.19 -8.89
C PHE A 129 -8.58 2.82 -8.39
N LEU A 130 -8.65 2.59 -7.08
CA LEU A 130 -9.13 1.32 -6.53
C LEU A 130 -10.59 1.06 -6.91
N ALA A 131 -10.99 -0.21 -6.94
CA ALA A 131 -12.36 -0.60 -7.29
C ALA A 131 -13.35 -0.37 -6.15
N GLY A 132 -12.90 -0.40 -4.88
CA GLY A 132 -13.74 -0.14 -3.72
C GLY A 132 -13.02 -0.37 -2.40
N LEU A 133 -13.60 0.19 -1.33
CA LEU A 133 -13.06 0.14 0.03
C LEU A 133 -13.90 -0.78 0.92
N VAL A 134 -13.25 -1.68 1.66
CA VAL A 134 -13.88 -2.62 2.59
C VAL A 134 -13.34 -2.36 4.00
N ILE A 135 -14.23 -2.01 4.94
CA ILE A 135 -13.84 -1.64 6.31
C ILE A 135 -14.72 -2.30 7.36
N ARG A 136 -14.22 -2.43 8.59
CA ARG A 136 -14.99 -2.96 9.71
C ARG A 136 -16.03 -1.95 10.20
N SER A 137 -15.60 -0.71 10.47
CA SER A 137 -16.46 0.32 11.07
C SER A 137 -16.14 1.68 10.45
N LEU A 138 -17.19 2.35 9.97
CA LEU A 138 -17.10 3.74 9.52
C LEU A 138 -17.28 4.66 10.74
N SER A 139 -16.40 5.64 10.89
CA SER A 139 -16.52 6.65 11.95
C SER A 139 -17.76 7.51 11.75
N ILE A 140 -18.54 7.69 12.81
CA ILE A 140 -19.77 8.50 12.81
C ILE A 140 -19.46 10.00 12.65
N SER A 141 -18.29 10.43 13.16
CA SER A 141 -17.85 11.83 13.11
C SER A 141 -16.36 11.91 12.81
N THR A 142 -15.95 13.02 12.21
CA THR A 142 -14.55 13.33 11.97
C THR A 142 -14.00 14.23 13.08
N SER A 143 -12.74 14.01 13.47
CA SER A 143 -12.06 14.81 14.48
C SER A 143 -10.60 15.03 14.09
N ASN A 144 -10.38 15.96 13.15
CA ASN A 144 -9.05 16.39 12.72
C ASN A 144 -9.14 17.85 12.22
N TRP A 145 -8.19 18.69 12.61
CA TRP A 145 -8.14 20.10 12.22
C TRP A 145 -7.96 20.29 10.70
N ARG A 146 -7.35 19.32 9.99
CA ARG A 146 -7.19 19.33 8.53
C ARG A 146 -8.41 18.81 7.77
N CYS A 147 -9.41 18.25 8.46
CA CYS A 147 -10.57 17.67 7.81
C CYS A 147 -11.40 18.70 7.04
N THR A 148 -11.59 18.48 5.75
CA THR A 148 -12.43 19.32 4.87
C THR A 148 -13.78 18.67 4.57
N LYS A 149 -13.88 17.33 4.60
CA LYS A 149 -15.13 16.57 4.42
C LYS A 149 -15.05 15.15 5.02
N THR A 150 -16.20 14.50 5.13
CA THR A 150 -16.27 13.12 5.60
C THR A 150 -15.76 12.15 4.55
N LEU A 151 -15.33 10.96 4.97
CA LEU A 151 -14.93 9.90 4.04
C LEU A 151 -16.10 9.45 3.14
N ALA A 152 -17.32 9.37 3.67
CA ALA A 152 -18.50 8.96 2.90
C ALA A 152 -18.82 9.95 1.76
N ASP A 153 -18.79 11.26 2.05
CA ASP A 153 -18.98 12.31 1.04
C ASP A 153 -17.89 12.25 -0.03
N TYR A 154 -16.64 12.07 0.39
CA TYR A 154 -15.50 11.96 -0.51
C TYR A 154 -15.62 10.76 -1.47
N LEU A 155 -15.98 9.57 -0.96
CA LEU A 155 -16.18 8.39 -1.82
C LEU A 155 -17.34 8.59 -2.81
N THR A 156 -18.42 9.24 -2.36
CA THR A 156 -19.58 9.55 -3.23
C THR A 156 -19.17 10.48 -4.37
N GLU A 157 -18.47 11.57 -4.07
CA GLU A 157 -17.99 12.53 -5.08
C GLU A 157 -17.01 11.90 -6.07
N ARG A 158 -16.15 10.99 -5.60
CA ARG A 158 -15.17 10.27 -6.42
C ARG A 158 -15.77 9.04 -7.13
N ASN A 159 -17.08 8.82 -7.02
CA ASN A 159 -17.77 7.63 -7.56
C ASN A 159 -17.12 6.31 -7.15
N LEU A 160 -16.69 6.23 -5.89
CA LEU A 160 -16.02 5.05 -5.32
C LEU A 160 -16.98 4.32 -4.38
N MET A 161 -17.05 2.99 -4.53
CA MET A 161 -17.83 2.13 -3.64
C MET A 161 -17.12 1.92 -2.31
N GLY A 162 -17.89 1.89 -1.21
CA GLY A 162 -17.40 1.52 0.10
C GLY A 162 -18.42 0.65 0.82
N ILE A 163 -17.95 -0.35 1.56
CA ILE A 163 -18.79 -1.18 2.43
C ILE A 163 -18.20 -1.32 3.82
N TYR A 164 -19.06 -1.42 4.81
CA TYR A 164 -18.69 -1.59 6.21
C TYR A 164 -19.64 -2.55 6.94
N ASP A 165 -19.39 -2.79 8.24
CA ASP A 165 -20.16 -3.67 9.14
C ASP A 165 -20.04 -5.16 8.80
N LEU A 166 -18.85 -5.60 8.35
CA LEU A 166 -18.51 -7.00 8.09
C LEU A 166 -17.24 -7.42 8.86
N ASP A 167 -17.01 -8.73 9.00
CA ASP A 167 -15.86 -9.25 9.74
C ASP A 167 -14.57 -9.20 8.89
N THR A 168 -13.94 -8.03 8.85
CA THR A 168 -12.66 -7.82 8.12
C THR A 168 -11.54 -8.72 8.62
N ARG A 169 -11.54 -9.12 9.91
CA ARG A 169 -10.54 -10.03 10.47
C ARG A 169 -10.70 -11.45 9.90
N ALA A 170 -11.93 -11.95 9.81
CA ALA A 170 -12.20 -13.26 9.24
C ALA A 170 -11.82 -13.32 7.75
N ILE A 171 -12.16 -12.27 7.00
CA ILE A 171 -11.78 -12.14 5.58
C ILE A 171 -10.26 -12.07 5.44
N THR A 172 -9.54 -11.26 6.24
CA THR A 172 -8.09 -11.16 6.21
C THR A 172 -7.41 -12.52 6.47
N ARG A 173 -7.92 -13.29 7.45
CA ARG A 173 -7.38 -14.63 7.70
C ARG A 173 -7.56 -15.55 6.51
N ARG A 174 -8.72 -15.49 5.85
CA ARG A 174 -9.02 -16.26 4.65
C ARG A 174 -8.05 -15.91 3.51
N LEU A 175 -7.84 -14.63 3.23
CA LEU A 175 -6.88 -14.17 2.22
C LEU A 175 -5.44 -14.62 2.52
N ARG A 176 -5.05 -14.70 3.80
CA ARG A 176 -3.73 -15.23 4.18
C ARG A 176 -3.61 -16.75 3.95
N GLU A 177 -4.69 -17.48 4.15
CA GLU A 177 -4.74 -18.94 4.02
C GLU A 177 -4.88 -19.37 2.56
N GLU A 178 -5.74 -18.71 1.78
CA GLU A 178 -6.04 -19.07 0.37
C GLU A 178 -5.18 -18.28 -0.65
N GLY A 179 -4.83 -17.04 -0.34
CA GLY A 179 -4.23 -16.05 -1.25
C GLY A 179 -5.19 -14.90 -1.50
N SER A 180 -4.77 -13.95 -2.33
CA SER A 180 -5.68 -12.92 -2.85
C SER A 180 -6.79 -13.59 -3.65
N LEU A 181 -8.04 -13.16 -3.43
CA LEU A 181 -9.22 -13.72 -4.07
C LEU A 181 -9.91 -12.65 -4.93
N ASN A 182 -10.43 -13.05 -6.07
CA ASN A 182 -11.32 -12.20 -6.84
C ASN A 182 -12.68 -12.09 -6.14
N GLY A 183 -13.28 -10.91 -6.22
CA GLY A 183 -14.57 -10.65 -5.60
C GLY A 183 -15.45 -9.70 -6.39
N VAL A 184 -16.72 -9.67 -5.99
CA VAL A 184 -17.69 -8.69 -6.47
C VAL A 184 -18.26 -7.96 -5.27
N LEU A 185 -18.20 -6.64 -5.32
CA LEU A 185 -18.89 -5.76 -4.39
C LEU A 185 -20.15 -5.24 -5.07
N SER A 186 -21.30 -5.40 -4.44
CA SER A 186 -22.59 -4.99 -5.02
C SER A 186 -23.53 -4.39 -3.99
N THR A 187 -24.18 -3.28 -4.37
CA THR A 187 -25.34 -2.67 -3.68
C THR A 187 -26.65 -2.97 -4.42
N GLU A 188 -26.58 -3.67 -5.56
CA GLU A 188 -27.74 -3.98 -6.38
C GLU A 188 -28.46 -5.22 -5.86
N GLN A 189 -29.67 -5.03 -5.34
CA GLN A 189 -30.49 -6.13 -4.80
C GLN A 189 -31.13 -7.00 -5.90
N THR A 190 -31.12 -6.53 -7.15
CA THR A 190 -31.68 -7.26 -8.30
C THR A 190 -30.79 -8.38 -8.81
N LYS A 191 -29.48 -8.33 -8.54
CA LYS A 191 -28.53 -9.40 -8.89
C LYS A 191 -28.60 -10.52 -7.86
N THR A 192 -28.56 -11.76 -8.30
CA THR A 192 -28.50 -12.93 -7.40
C THR A 192 -27.07 -13.17 -6.93
N ASP A 193 -26.90 -13.92 -5.85
CA ASP A 193 -25.57 -14.29 -5.33
C ASP A 193 -24.83 -15.21 -6.33
N GLU A 194 -25.56 -16.04 -7.08
CA GLU A 194 -25.02 -16.90 -8.13
C GLU A 194 -24.48 -16.08 -9.30
N GLU A 195 -25.17 -15.02 -9.72
CA GLU A 195 -24.70 -14.11 -10.76
C GLU A 195 -23.41 -13.39 -10.32
N LEU A 196 -23.38 -12.88 -9.06
CA LEU A 196 -22.19 -12.21 -8.52
C LEU A 196 -21.01 -13.18 -8.37
N LEU A 197 -21.28 -14.43 -7.94
CA LEU A 197 -20.26 -15.47 -7.86
C LEU A 197 -19.69 -15.82 -9.25
N HIS A 198 -20.55 -15.91 -10.25
CA HIS A 198 -20.12 -16.13 -11.62
C HIS A 198 -19.21 -14.97 -12.12
N MET A 199 -19.60 -13.72 -11.82
CA MET A 199 -18.79 -12.54 -12.16
C MET A 199 -17.42 -12.59 -11.51
N SER A 200 -17.33 -12.93 -10.21
CA SER A 200 -16.06 -13.01 -9.49
C SER A 200 -15.10 -14.06 -10.07
N ARG A 201 -15.64 -15.19 -10.52
CA ARG A 201 -14.87 -16.30 -11.12
C ARG A 201 -14.48 -16.07 -12.58
N SER A 202 -15.14 -15.14 -13.27
CA SER A 202 -14.91 -14.85 -14.69
C SER A 202 -13.90 -13.75 -14.91
N TRP A 203 -13.40 -13.11 -13.84
CA TRP A 203 -12.46 -12.00 -13.91
C TRP A 203 -11.11 -12.39 -13.30
N ASP A 204 -10.03 -11.90 -13.89
CA ASP A 204 -8.67 -12.07 -13.36
C ASP A 204 -7.86 -10.80 -13.67
N ILE A 205 -7.06 -10.35 -12.71
CA ILE A 205 -6.15 -9.21 -12.84
C ILE A 205 -4.86 -9.57 -13.60
N VAL A 206 -4.52 -10.85 -13.67
CA VAL A 206 -3.26 -11.32 -14.28
C VAL A 206 -3.26 -11.05 -15.77
N GLY A 207 -2.18 -10.44 -16.25
CA GLY A 207 -2.00 -10.15 -17.68
C GLY A 207 -2.78 -8.95 -18.22
N ILE A 208 -3.49 -8.19 -17.36
CA ILE A 208 -4.13 -6.94 -17.75
C ILE A 208 -3.12 -5.79 -17.66
N ASP A 209 -3.01 -4.98 -18.73
CA ASP A 209 -2.26 -3.72 -18.70
C ASP A 209 -3.06 -2.64 -17.96
N LEU A 210 -2.85 -2.53 -16.66
CA LEU A 210 -3.44 -1.49 -15.82
C LEU A 210 -2.63 -0.18 -15.84
N ILE A 211 -1.40 -0.22 -16.30
CA ILE A 211 -0.53 0.96 -16.37
C ILE A 211 -1.06 1.94 -17.40
N SER A 212 -1.55 1.46 -18.54
CA SER A 212 -2.12 2.32 -19.58
C SER A 212 -3.31 3.15 -19.10
N ASP A 213 -4.05 2.68 -18.09
CA ASP A 213 -5.22 3.36 -17.56
C ASP A 213 -4.85 4.46 -16.54
N VAL A 214 -3.73 4.30 -15.83
CA VAL A 214 -3.31 5.21 -14.75
C VAL A 214 -2.23 6.20 -15.18
N SER A 215 -1.50 5.93 -16.24
CA SER A 215 -0.42 6.77 -16.77
C SER A 215 -0.95 8.08 -17.37
N CYS A 216 -0.21 9.17 -17.19
CA CYS A 216 -0.50 10.44 -17.85
C CYS A 216 -0.51 10.29 -19.38
N LYS A 217 -1.23 11.19 -20.06
CA LYS A 217 -1.40 11.10 -21.52
C LYS A 217 -0.39 11.95 -22.32
N SER A 218 0.26 12.89 -21.64
CA SER A 218 1.26 13.78 -22.23
C SER A 218 2.30 14.18 -21.18
N PRO A 219 3.54 14.50 -21.59
CA PRO A 219 4.56 15.02 -20.67
C PRO A 219 4.14 16.31 -19.99
N TYR A 220 4.54 16.47 -18.73
CA TYR A 220 4.34 17.69 -17.95
C TYR A 220 5.47 17.92 -16.96
N GLU A 221 5.67 19.20 -16.57
CA GLU A 221 6.65 19.59 -15.55
C GLU A 221 6.01 19.53 -14.17
N TRP A 222 6.70 18.93 -13.22
CA TRP A 222 6.28 18.90 -11.82
C TRP A 222 6.93 20.04 -11.03
N VAL A 223 6.12 20.80 -10.28
CA VAL A 223 6.58 21.99 -9.55
C VAL A 223 6.34 21.92 -8.03
N ASP A 224 5.45 21.03 -7.59
CA ASP A 224 5.07 20.94 -6.17
C ASP A 224 6.20 20.29 -5.34
N LYS A 225 6.23 20.65 -4.04
CA LYS A 225 7.22 20.17 -3.06
C LYS A 225 6.50 19.71 -1.81
N THR A 226 7.20 18.94 -0.98
CA THR A 226 6.76 18.67 0.38
C THR A 226 6.58 19.99 1.12
N ASP A 227 5.45 20.15 1.83
CA ASP A 227 5.19 21.32 2.65
C ASP A 227 6.35 21.52 3.66
N PRO A 228 6.84 22.74 3.89
CA PRO A 228 7.93 23.02 4.82
C PRO A 228 7.70 22.49 6.24
N GLU A 229 6.45 22.40 6.69
CA GLU A 229 6.11 21.79 8.01
C GLU A 229 6.42 20.30 8.07
N TRP A 230 6.40 19.61 6.92
CA TRP A 230 6.64 18.18 6.78
C TRP A 230 7.96 17.84 6.10
N ASP A 231 8.72 18.87 5.65
CA ASP A 231 10.02 18.65 5.01
C ASP A 231 11.12 18.51 6.07
N PHE A 232 11.61 17.31 6.26
CA PHE A 232 12.71 16.98 7.14
C PHE A 232 14.08 17.00 6.43
N ASN A 233 14.12 17.43 5.16
CA ASN A 233 15.36 17.57 4.42
C ASN A 233 16.06 18.89 4.77
N THR A 234 17.17 18.82 5.48
CA THR A 234 17.96 19.99 5.91
C THR A 234 19.00 20.44 4.89
N ASN A 235 19.15 19.74 3.77
CA ASN A 235 20.17 20.02 2.78
C ASN A 235 19.64 20.94 1.68
N THR A 236 19.77 22.26 1.86
CA THR A 236 19.67 23.22 0.75
C THR A 236 20.86 23.02 -0.17
N ARG A 237 20.58 22.68 -1.43
CA ARG A 237 21.61 22.49 -2.42
C ARG A 237 22.07 23.80 -3.04
N ASP A 238 23.35 24.10 -2.95
CA ASP A 238 24.01 25.14 -3.75
C ASP A 238 24.35 24.57 -5.15
N GLY A 239 23.69 25.04 -6.21
CA GLY A 239 24.02 24.68 -7.59
C GLY A 239 22.79 24.47 -8.50
N LYS A 240 23.05 24.07 -9.77
CA LYS A 240 21.98 23.79 -10.75
C LYS A 240 21.18 22.54 -10.34
N PRO A 241 19.84 22.54 -10.52
CA PRO A 241 19.01 21.38 -10.24
C PRO A 241 19.41 20.18 -11.12
N TYR A 242 19.20 18.96 -10.62
CA TYR A 242 19.27 17.76 -11.44
C TYR A 242 18.01 17.63 -12.27
N ARG A 243 18.13 17.35 -13.56
CA ARG A 243 17.02 17.07 -14.44
C ARG A 243 16.68 15.58 -14.35
N VAL A 244 15.48 15.28 -13.88
CA VAL A 244 14.99 13.91 -13.74
C VAL A 244 13.80 13.73 -14.68
N ILE A 245 13.82 12.67 -15.49
CA ILE A 245 12.64 12.24 -16.23
C ILE A 245 12.01 11.10 -15.45
N ALA A 246 10.74 11.27 -15.07
CA ALA A 246 9.96 10.29 -14.35
C ALA A 246 8.94 9.63 -15.28
N TYR A 247 9.11 8.34 -15.55
CA TYR A 247 8.11 7.54 -16.26
C TYR A 247 6.94 7.24 -15.34
N ASP A 248 5.77 7.65 -15.76
CA ASP A 248 4.52 7.51 -15.01
C ASP A 248 3.87 6.16 -15.31
N PHE A 249 4.05 5.22 -14.39
CA PHE A 249 3.34 3.94 -14.37
C PHE A 249 2.16 3.93 -13.40
N GLY A 250 1.76 5.08 -12.89
CA GLY A 250 0.83 5.31 -11.79
C GLY A 250 1.54 5.95 -10.61
N ILE A 251 2.24 7.07 -10.88
CA ILE A 251 3.14 7.71 -9.93
C ILE A 251 2.38 8.38 -8.79
N LYS A 252 2.82 8.14 -7.55
CA LYS A 252 2.35 8.87 -6.38
C LYS A 252 2.97 10.27 -6.31
N HIS A 253 2.15 11.26 -5.99
CA HIS A 253 2.59 12.65 -5.89
C HIS A 253 3.73 12.84 -4.89
N ASN A 254 3.76 12.09 -3.79
CA ASN A 254 4.81 12.25 -2.79
C ASN A 254 6.20 11.82 -3.29
N ILE A 255 6.29 10.89 -4.24
CA ILE A 255 7.57 10.59 -4.91
C ILE A 255 8.13 11.83 -5.60
N LEU A 256 7.27 12.53 -6.33
CA LEU A 256 7.64 13.75 -7.06
C LEU A 256 7.94 14.92 -6.10
N ARG A 257 7.10 15.09 -5.05
CA ARG A 257 7.33 16.10 -4.00
C ARG A 257 8.68 15.89 -3.30
N ARG A 258 9.03 14.64 -2.94
CA ARG A 258 10.32 14.33 -2.30
C ARG A 258 11.49 14.66 -3.22
N LEU A 259 11.49 14.19 -4.47
CA LEU A 259 12.56 14.52 -5.44
C LEU A 259 12.69 16.03 -5.69
N SER A 260 11.56 16.74 -5.78
CA SER A 260 11.54 18.20 -5.94
C SER A 260 12.12 18.90 -4.72
N SER A 261 11.81 18.43 -3.49
CA SER A 261 12.40 18.93 -2.24
C SER A 261 13.92 18.68 -2.16
N TYR A 262 14.41 17.58 -2.75
CA TYR A 262 15.84 17.31 -2.93
C TYR A 262 16.50 18.13 -4.05
N GLY A 263 15.78 19.07 -4.67
CA GLY A 263 16.30 20.01 -5.67
C GLY A 263 16.36 19.44 -7.08
N CYS A 264 15.52 18.48 -7.43
CA CYS A 264 15.35 18.03 -8.80
C CYS A 264 14.35 18.90 -9.56
N GLN A 265 14.61 19.11 -10.85
CA GLN A 265 13.62 19.54 -11.83
C GLN A 265 13.11 18.30 -12.53
N ILE A 266 11.80 18.08 -12.49
CA ILE A 266 11.20 16.81 -12.89
C ILE A 266 10.26 17.04 -14.08
N THR A 267 10.49 16.28 -15.15
CA THR A 267 9.55 16.11 -16.24
C THR A 267 8.93 14.73 -16.13
N VAL A 268 7.63 14.66 -15.91
CA VAL A 268 6.86 13.40 -15.88
C VAL A 268 6.45 13.08 -17.32
N VAL A 269 6.65 11.81 -17.70
CA VAL A 269 6.34 11.36 -19.08
C VAL A 269 5.46 10.10 -19.05
N PRO A 270 4.60 9.88 -20.06
CA PRO A 270 3.79 8.67 -20.15
C PRO A 270 4.60 7.38 -20.10
N SER A 271 3.98 6.28 -19.69
CA SER A 271 4.59 4.94 -19.64
C SER A 271 5.16 4.47 -20.98
N THR A 272 4.58 4.95 -22.09
CA THR A 272 4.97 4.63 -23.47
C THR A 272 5.94 5.64 -24.09
N PHE A 273 6.45 6.60 -23.32
CA PHE A 273 7.33 7.65 -23.85
C PHE A 273 8.64 7.04 -24.37
N PRO A 274 9.06 7.34 -25.63
CA PRO A 274 10.23 6.72 -26.21
C PRO A 274 11.53 7.04 -25.45
N ALA A 275 12.37 6.02 -25.21
CA ALA A 275 13.65 6.17 -24.54
C ALA A 275 14.58 7.18 -25.29
N SER A 276 14.53 7.18 -26.62
CA SER A 276 15.31 8.10 -27.45
C SER A 276 14.92 9.57 -27.23
N GLU A 277 13.64 9.86 -27.04
CA GLU A 277 13.16 11.22 -26.76
C GLU A 277 13.54 11.64 -25.33
N ALA A 278 13.43 10.73 -24.36
CA ALA A 278 13.89 10.98 -22.99
C ALA A 278 15.39 11.34 -22.97
N LEU A 279 16.23 10.61 -23.68
CA LEU A 279 17.66 10.89 -23.76
C LEU A 279 17.98 12.22 -24.45
N LYS A 280 17.21 12.66 -25.46
CA LYS A 280 17.36 13.98 -26.10
C LYS A 280 17.14 15.14 -25.15
N MET A 281 16.36 14.93 -24.08
CA MET A 281 16.15 15.93 -23.03
C MET A 281 17.38 16.09 -22.11
N ASN A 282 18.43 15.30 -22.30
CA ASN A 282 19.68 15.28 -21.52
C ASN A 282 19.40 15.19 -20.00
N PRO A 283 18.71 14.14 -19.51
CA PRO A 283 18.45 13.97 -18.10
C PRO A 283 19.74 13.64 -17.32
N ASP A 284 19.77 14.00 -16.06
CA ASP A 284 20.80 13.59 -15.11
C ASP A 284 20.50 12.24 -14.48
N GLY A 285 19.21 11.86 -14.48
CA GLY A 285 18.73 10.58 -14.02
C GLY A 285 17.32 10.29 -14.53
N ILE A 286 16.94 9.01 -14.47
CA ILE A 286 15.59 8.53 -14.82
C ILE A 286 15.00 7.83 -13.62
N LEU A 287 13.74 8.16 -13.34
CA LEU A 287 12.90 7.46 -12.37
C LEU A 287 11.87 6.60 -13.12
N PHE A 288 11.78 5.33 -12.74
CA PHE A 288 10.65 4.45 -13.07
C PHE A 288 9.76 4.33 -11.84
N SER A 289 8.52 4.81 -11.94
CA SER A 289 7.64 4.95 -10.79
C SER A 289 7.02 3.63 -10.31
N ASN A 290 6.27 3.72 -9.22
CA ASN A 290 5.31 2.72 -8.81
C ASN A 290 4.17 2.59 -9.82
N GLY A 291 3.35 1.53 -9.70
CA GLY A 291 2.22 1.29 -10.58
C GLY A 291 1.50 -0.03 -10.28
N PRO A 292 0.30 -0.21 -10.83
CA PRO A 292 -0.53 -1.39 -10.59
C PRO A 292 -0.15 -2.60 -11.47
N GLY A 293 -0.61 -3.77 -11.05
CA GLY A 293 -0.72 -4.95 -11.89
C GLY A 293 0.53 -5.81 -12.01
N ASP A 294 0.56 -6.57 -13.10
CA ASP A 294 1.61 -7.53 -13.44
C ASP A 294 2.67 -6.86 -14.32
N PRO A 295 3.95 -6.81 -13.91
CA PRO A 295 5.02 -6.23 -14.76
C PRO A 295 5.17 -6.99 -16.09
N SER A 296 4.75 -8.25 -16.18
CA SER A 296 4.80 -9.03 -17.41
C SER A 296 3.71 -8.65 -18.42
N ALA A 297 2.67 -7.94 -18.00
CA ALA A 297 1.61 -7.44 -18.87
C ALA A 297 2.03 -6.22 -19.72
N VAL A 298 3.18 -5.61 -19.39
CA VAL A 298 3.67 -4.36 -20.03
C VAL A 298 5.07 -4.51 -20.64
N PRO A 299 5.25 -5.42 -21.62
CA PRO A 299 6.56 -5.68 -22.24
C PRO A 299 7.18 -4.43 -22.87
N TYR A 300 6.38 -3.47 -23.35
CA TYR A 300 6.86 -2.20 -23.90
C TYR A 300 7.63 -1.39 -22.85
N ALA A 301 7.19 -1.41 -21.59
CA ALA A 301 7.88 -0.72 -20.49
C ALA A 301 9.23 -1.39 -20.19
N VAL A 302 9.28 -2.73 -20.21
CA VAL A 302 10.54 -3.49 -20.02
C VAL A 302 11.53 -3.16 -21.13
N GLU A 303 11.10 -3.06 -22.39
CA GLU A 303 11.99 -2.68 -23.49
C GLU A 303 12.49 -1.23 -23.36
N THR A 304 11.62 -0.29 -22.98
CA THR A 304 12.04 1.10 -22.68
C THR A 304 13.10 1.14 -21.57
N VAL A 305 12.92 0.36 -20.50
CA VAL A 305 13.92 0.23 -19.41
C VAL A 305 15.25 -0.29 -19.96
N LYS A 306 15.23 -1.37 -20.77
CA LYS A 306 16.45 -1.93 -21.39
C LYS A 306 17.21 -0.91 -22.23
N GLU A 307 16.48 -0.11 -23.01
CA GLU A 307 17.10 0.93 -23.84
C GLU A 307 17.79 2.03 -23.02
N LEU A 308 17.37 2.28 -21.79
CA LEU A 308 17.91 3.31 -20.91
C LEU A 308 19.04 2.83 -19.99
N LEU A 309 19.13 1.51 -19.76
CA LEU A 309 20.18 0.92 -18.90
C LEU A 309 21.59 1.29 -19.38
N GLY A 310 22.43 1.71 -18.43
CA GLY A 310 23.83 2.08 -18.67
C GLY A 310 24.05 3.40 -19.39
N LYS A 311 22.99 4.12 -19.80
CA LYS A 311 23.10 5.43 -20.47
C LYS A 311 23.02 6.60 -19.49
N VAL A 312 22.21 6.47 -18.46
CA VAL A 312 22.03 7.44 -17.38
C VAL A 312 21.79 6.70 -16.06
N PRO A 313 22.00 7.34 -14.90
CA PRO A 313 21.56 6.79 -13.61
C PRO A 313 20.06 6.51 -13.59
N VAL A 314 19.68 5.33 -13.07
CA VAL A 314 18.30 4.89 -13.03
C VAL A 314 17.88 4.54 -11.60
N TYR A 315 16.69 4.98 -11.21
CA TYR A 315 16.04 4.60 -9.97
C TYR A 315 14.64 4.01 -10.25
N GLY A 316 14.35 2.83 -9.69
CA GLY A 316 13.05 2.18 -9.82
C GLY A 316 12.36 2.01 -8.46
N ILE A 317 11.08 2.38 -8.37
CA ILE A 317 10.25 2.22 -7.18
C ILE A 317 9.09 1.28 -7.48
N CYS A 318 8.91 0.22 -6.68
CA CYS A 318 7.81 -0.74 -6.74
C CYS A 318 7.68 -1.37 -8.15
N MET A 319 6.74 -0.97 -8.98
CA MET A 319 6.64 -1.41 -10.37
C MET A 319 7.96 -1.16 -11.14
N GLY A 320 8.57 -0.01 -10.96
CA GLY A 320 9.87 0.31 -11.56
C GLY A 320 11.00 -0.64 -11.14
N HIS A 321 11.00 -1.12 -9.88
CA HIS A 321 11.91 -2.15 -9.42
C HIS A 321 11.67 -3.50 -10.13
N GLN A 322 10.41 -3.89 -10.31
CA GLN A 322 10.05 -5.14 -10.97
C GLN A 322 10.42 -5.12 -12.47
N LEU A 323 10.14 -3.99 -13.15
CA LEU A 323 10.54 -3.79 -14.55
C LEU A 323 12.06 -3.80 -14.72
N LEU A 324 12.82 -3.19 -13.80
CA LEU A 324 14.28 -3.27 -13.76
C LEU A 324 14.75 -4.71 -13.57
N GLY A 325 14.13 -5.47 -12.66
CA GLY A 325 14.43 -6.88 -12.46
C GLY A 325 14.28 -7.69 -13.76
N GLN A 326 13.17 -7.50 -14.48
CA GLN A 326 12.93 -8.15 -15.78
C GLN A 326 13.87 -7.65 -16.89
N ALA A 327 14.13 -6.36 -16.96
CA ALA A 327 15.04 -5.78 -17.96
C ALA A 327 16.49 -6.26 -17.81
N LEU A 328 16.90 -6.54 -16.57
CA LEU A 328 18.20 -7.16 -16.24
C LEU A 328 18.25 -8.68 -16.51
N GLY A 329 17.13 -9.27 -16.95
CA GLY A 329 17.05 -10.71 -17.28
C GLY A 329 16.54 -11.59 -16.15
N GLY A 330 16.12 -10.99 -15.03
CA GLY A 330 15.48 -11.68 -13.92
C GLY A 330 14.01 -12.01 -14.19
N LYS A 331 13.39 -12.74 -13.25
CA LYS A 331 11.97 -13.11 -13.28
C LYS A 331 11.22 -12.48 -12.14
N THR A 332 9.94 -12.23 -12.37
CA THR A 332 8.99 -11.84 -11.32
C THR A 332 7.98 -12.95 -11.10
N PHE A 333 7.39 -13.00 -9.91
CA PHE A 333 6.35 -13.96 -9.58
C PHE A 333 5.25 -13.30 -8.76
N LYS A 334 4.01 -13.79 -8.90
CA LYS A 334 2.87 -13.35 -8.08
C LYS A 334 3.00 -13.94 -6.67
N MET A 335 2.95 -13.10 -5.67
CA MET A 335 2.96 -13.50 -4.25
C MET A 335 1.58 -14.05 -3.86
N LYS A 336 1.51 -14.81 -2.79
CA LYS A 336 0.25 -15.43 -2.35
C LYS A 336 -0.83 -14.40 -2.02
N PHE A 337 -0.48 -13.32 -1.31
CA PHE A 337 -1.40 -12.24 -0.93
C PHE A 337 -0.75 -10.86 -0.97
N GLY A 338 0.46 -10.75 -1.52
CA GLY A 338 1.19 -9.50 -1.64
C GLY A 338 1.67 -8.90 -0.32
N HIS A 339 2.22 -7.70 -0.42
CA HIS A 339 2.57 -6.88 0.72
C HIS A 339 1.83 -5.55 0.62
N HIS A 340 0.96 -5.27 1.62
CA HIS A 340 0.18 -4.03 1.67
C HIS A 340 0.13 -3.52 3.12
N GLY A 341 0.71 -2.34 3.37
CA GLY A 341 0.73 -1.72 4.69
C GLY A 341 1.92 -0.82 4.93
N GLY A 342 1.85 0.03 5.94
CA GLY A 342 2.91 0.97 6.35
C GLY A 342 3.78 0.48 7.51
N ASN A 343 3.89 -0.83 7.73
CA ASN A 343 4.48 -1.42 8.93
C ASN A 343 5.37 -2.65 8.65
N HIS A 344 5.94 -2.74 7.44
CA HIS A 344 6.78 -3.87 7.06
C HIS A 344 8.27 -3.58 7.35
N PRO A 345 8.95 -4.43 8.14
CA PRO A 345 10.37 -4.27 8.40
C PRO A 345 11.20 -4.74 7.20
N VAL A 346 12.07 -3.88 6.72
CA VAL A 346 13.02 -4.18 5.63
C VAL A 346 14.44 -3.96 6.14
N ARG A 347 15.33 -4.91 5.89
CA ARG A 347 16.74 -4.78 6.23
C ARG A 347 17.54 -4.34 5.02
N ASN A 348 18.31 -3.27 5.17
CA ASN A 348 19.36 -2.87 4.25
C ASN A 348 20.59 -3.79 4.48
N ASN A 349 20.93 -4.62 3.50
CA ASN A 349 22.03 -5.58 3.60
C ASN A 349 23.41 -4.93 3.62
N ARG A 350 23.55 -3.68 3.13
CA ARG A 350 24.83 -2.95 3.11
C ARG A 350 25.16 -2.32 4.46
N THR A 351 24.15 -1.79 5.15
CA THR A 351 24.32 -1.09 6.44
C THR A 351 23.95 -1.95 7.64
N GLY A 352 23.13 -3.00 7.44
CA GLY A 352 22.52 -3.80 8.51
C GLY A 352 21.35 -3.11 9.20
N GLN A 353 20.99 -1.88 8.85
CA GLN A 353 19.87 -1.15 9.42
C GLN A 353 18.53 -1.78 9.00
N VAL A 354 17.56 -1.67 9.89
CA VAL A 354 16.16 -2.06 9.62
C VAL A 354 15.32 -0.80 9.54
N GLU A 355 14.55 -0.70 8.46
CA GLU A 355 13.62 0.38 8.16
C GLU A 355 12.21 -0.16 8.24
N ILE A 356 11.27 0.63 8.74
CA ILE A 356 9.85 0.33 8.65
C ILE A 356 9.32 0.99 7.38
N SER A 357 8.82 0.18 6.46
CA SER A 357 8.49 0.60 5.10
C SER A 357 7.00 0.50 4.79
N ALA A 358 6.55 1.35 3.85
CA ALA A 358 5.26 1.23 3.20
C ALA A 358 5.36 0.28 2.00
N GLN A 359 4.40 -0.64 1.88
CA GLN A 359 4.36 -1.67 0.85
C GLN A 359 3.01 -1.65 0.15
N ASN A 360 3.02 -1.81 -1.18
CA ASN A 360 1.81 -2.01 -1.99
C ASN A 360 2.18 -2.74 -3.29
N HIS A 361 2.31 -4.07 -3.22
CA HIS A 361 2.62 -4.88 -4.40
C HIS A 361 2.19 -6.34 -4.24
N ASN A 362 1.74 -6.96 -5.34
CA ASN A 362 1.40 -8.38 -5.43
C ASN A 362 2.49 -9.22 -6.12
N TYR A 363 3.47 -8.58 -6.73
CA TYR A 363 4.58 -9.25 -7.41
C TYR A 363 5.90 -8.92 -6.74
N ALA A 364 6.86 -9.84 -6.84
CA ALA A 364 8.22 -9.67 -6.37
C ALA A 364 9.22 -10.20 -7.40
N VAL A 365 10.46 -9.68 -7.37
CA VAL A 365 11.56 -10.18 -8.17
C VAL A 365 12.14 -11.44 -7.52
N ASP A 366 12.34 -12.50 -8.31
CA ASP A 366 13.08 -13.69 -7.88
C ASP A 366 14.60 -13.40 -7.93
N PRO A 367 15.25 -13.22 -6.78
CA PRO A 367 16.68 -12.89 -6.75
C PRO A 367 17.56 -14.00 -7.31
N THR A 368 17.09 -15.25 -7.34
CA THR A 368 17.87 -16.38 -7.87
C THR A 368 17.97 -16.38 -9.39
N SER A 369 17.07 -15.65 -10.06
CA SER A 369 17.03 -15.51 -11.52
C SER A 369 17.91 -14.38 -12.05
N LEU A 370 18.46 -13.53 -11.18
CA LEU A 370 19.23 -12.34 -11.58
C LEU A 370 20.63 -12.71 -12.07
N PRO A 371 21.18 -12.00 -13.06
CA PRO A 371 22.54 -12.24 -13.55
C PRO A 371 23.59 -11.80 -12.53
N GLY A 372 24.83 -12.29 -12.71
CA GLY A 372 25.97 -11.88 -11.89
C GLY A 372 26.22 -10.38 -11.96
N GLY A 373 26.59 -9.78 -10.81
CA GLY A 373 26.83 -8.33 -10.66
C GLY A 373 25.62 -7.53 -10.21
N VAL A 374 24.41 -8.09 -10.25
CA VAL A 374 23.23 -7.49 -9.61
C VAL A 374 23.21 -7.88 -8.14
N GLU A 375 23.17 -6.88 -7.26
CA GLU A 375 23.16 -7.04 -5.81
C GLU A 375 21.76 -6.91 -5.24
N VAL A 376 21.34 -7.82 -4.35
CA VAL A 376 20.17 -7.66 -3.49
C VAL A 376 20.55 -6.75 -2.31
N THR A 377 20.11 -5.52 -2.34
CA THR A 377 20.45 -4.50 -1.34
C THR A 377 19.53 -4.50 -0.13
N HIS A 378 18.27 -4.88 -0.31
CA HIS A 378 17.25 -4.89 0.74
C HIS A 378 16.46 -6.19 0.73
N VAL A 379 16.04 -6.63 1.92
CA VAL A 379 15.26 -7.85 2.12
C VAL A 379 14.11 -7.57 3.09
N ASN A 380 12.89 -7.96 2.73
CA ASN A 380 11.74 -7.92 3.63
C ASN A 380 11.91 -8.99 4.73
N LEU A 381 11.82 -8.57 6.00
CA LEU A 381 12.05 -9.48 7.14
C LEU A 381 10.84 -10.35 7.48
N ASN A 382 9.67 -10.10 6.89
CA ASN A 382 8.49 -10.94 7.11
C ASN A 382 8.60 -12.29 6.38
N ASP A 383 9.19 -12.31 5.18
CA ASP A 383 9.21 -13.51 4.32
C ASP A 383 10.52 -13.73 3.56
N GLY A 384 11.49 -12.81 3.68
CA GLY A 384 12.77 -12.90 2.98
C GLY A 384 12.73 -12.50 1.51
N SER A 385 11.63 -11.94 1.00
CA SER A 385 11.51 -11.49 -0.39
C SER A 385 12.50 -10.35 -0.71
N CYS A 386 12.88 -10.24 -1.99
CA CYS A 386 13.74 -9.18 -2.50
C CYS A 386 13.05 -7.83 -2.38
N ALA A 387 13.63 -6.90 -1.64
CA ALA A 387 13.07 -5.57 -1.39
C ALA A 387 13.90 -4.44 -2.02
N GLY A 388 15.01 -4.75 -2.69
CA GLY A 388 15.81 -3.74 -3.39
C GLY A 388 16.98 -4.35 -4.15
N LEU A 389 17.33 -3.70 -5.26
CA LEU A 389 18.41 -4.10 -6.15
C LEU A 389 19.37 -2.94 -6.41
N SER A 390 20.61 -3.29 -6.71
CA SER A 390 21.59 -2.38 -7.28
C SER A 390 22.42 -3.08 -8.34
N PHE A 391 22.71 -2.36 -9.42
CA PHE A 391 23.69 -2.78 -10.42
C PHE A 391 24.66 -1.64 -10.68
N PRO A 392 25.77 -1.56 -9.89
CA PRO A 392 26.70 -0.43 -9.94
C PRO A 392 27.31 -0.20 -11.33
N ALA A 393 27.59 -1.26 -12.08
CA ALA A 393 28.17 -1.16 -13.43
C ALA A 393 27.29 -0.38 -14.43
N MET A 394 25.97 -0.29 -14.18
CA MET A 394 25.02 0.46 -15.01
C MET A 394 24.39 1.64 -14.29
N ASN A 395 24.86 2.02 -13.11
CA ASN A 395 24.30 3.08 -12.27
C ASN A 395 22.79 2.85 -11.99
N VAL A 396 22.41 1.61 -11.60
CA VAL A 396 21.02 1.23 -11.28
C VAL A 396 20.86 1.06 -9.78
N MET A 397 19.79 1.62 -9.24
CA MET A 397 19.25 1.31 -7.92
C MET A 397 17.74 1.14 -7.98
N SER A 398 17.17 0.32 -7.10
CA SER A 398 15.73 0.17 -7.02
C SER A 398 15.27 -0.35 -5.66
N LEU A 399 14.02 -0.01 -5.30
CA LEU A 399 13.34 -0.47 -4.10
C LEU A 399 11.96 -1.02 -4.46
N GLN A 400 11.60 -2.16 -3.88
CA GLN A 400 10.28 -2.76 -4.06
C GLN A 400 9.20 -2.02 -3.25
N TYR A 401 9.58 -1.39 -2.16
CA TYR A 401 8.71 -0.64 -1.25
C TYR A 401 8.72 0.86 -1.57
N HIS A 402 7.91 1.62 -0.85
CA HIS A 402 7.65 3.03 -1.08
C HIS A 402 8.48 3.92 -0.13
N PRO A 403 9.64 4.45 -0.57
CA PRO A 403 10.48 5.30 0.28
C PRO A 403 9.88 6.67 0.58
N GLU A 404 8.91 7.10 -0.24
CA GLU A 404 8.13 8.33 -0.05
C GLU A 404 7.14 8.24 1.11
N ALA A 405 6.88 7.01 1.63
CA ALA A 405 5.81 6.73 2.57
C ALA A 405 4.41 7.07 2.01
N SER A 406 3.58 7.80 2.73
CA SER A 406 2.23 8.24 2.30
C SER A 406 1.35 7.08 1.79
N PRO A 407 0.86 6.19 2.71
CA PRO A 407 1.04 6.23 4.17
C PRO A 407 2.34 5.57 4.65
N GLY A 408 2.70 5.85 5.91
CA GLY A 408 3.74 5.12 6.61
C GLY A 408 4.84 6.01 7.19
N PRO A 409 5.82 5.42 7.89
CA PRO A 409 6.97 6.13 8.41
C PRO A 409 7.95 6.51 7.29
N HIS A 410 8.77 7.53 7.55
CA HIS A 410 9.73 8.08 6.59
C HIS A 410 11.16 7.51 6.76
N ASP A 411 11.30 6.34 7.35
CA ASP A 411 12.61 5.71 7.60
C ASP A 411 13.45 5.56 6.33
N SER A 412 12.79 5.36 5.19
CA SER A 412 13.41 5.07 3.90
C SER A 412 13.65 6.29 3.01
N ASP A 413 13.32 7.50 3.46
CA ASP A 413 13.49 8.73 2.67
C ASP A 413 14.94 8.95 2.17
N ASN A 414 15.91 8.38 2.89
CA ASN A 414 17.32 8.43 2.51
C ASN A 414 17.59 7.88 1.09
N ALA A 415 16.74 7.04 0.55
CA ALA A 415 16.86 6.49 -0.80
C ALA A 415 16.84 7.59 -1.89
N PHE A 416 16.06 8.66 -1.69
CA PHE A 416 16.09 9.81 -2.60
C PHE A 416 17.45 10.51 -2.60
N ARG A 417 18.09 10.65 -1.43
CA ARG A 417 19.46 11.18 -1.34
C ARG A 417 20.46 10.26 -2.02
N GLU A 418 20.33 8.95 -1.88
CA GLU A 418 21.19 7.99 -2.58
C GLU A 418 21.09 8.13 -4.10
N PHE A 419 19.89 8.38 -4.63
CA PHE A 419 19.71 8.64 -6.05
C PHE A 419 20.38 9.96 -6.49
N ILE A 420 20.30 11.03 -5.69
CA ILE A 420 21.04 12.28 -5.95
C ILE A 420 22.55 12.03 -6.00
N GLU A 421 23.09 11.27 -5.04
CA GLU A 421 24.52 10.96 -5.02
C GLU A 421 24.93 10.04 -6.19
N LEU A 422 24.05 9.18 -6.68
CA LEU A 422 24.26 8.37 -7.87
C LEU A 422 24.40 9.26 -9.12
N MET A 423 23.51 10.22 -9.31
CA MET A 423 23.55 11.20 -10.40
C MET A 423 24.81 12.06 -10.32
N LYS A 424 25.19 12.50 -9.11
CA LYS A 424 26.39 13.31 -8.88
C LYS A 424 27.67 12.55 -9.28
N ARG A 425 27.82 11.30 -8.85
CA ARG A 425 28.97 10.45 -9.22
C ARG A 425 29.05 10.21 -10.72
N SER A 426 27.95 9.95 -11.37
CA SER A 426 27.89 9.74 -12.83
C SER A 426 28.39 10.97 -13.59
N LYS A 427 27.99 12.18 -13.17
CA LYS A 427 28.48 13.45 -13.78
C LYS A 427 29.98 13.73 -13.59
N GLN A 428 30.55 13.22 -12.52
CA GLN A 428 32.01 13.41 -12.25
C GLN A 428 32.88 12.42 -13.05
N SER A 429 32.26 11.33 -13.52
CA SER A 429 32.94 10.27 -14.29
C SER A 429 32.77 10.42 -15.81
N SER A 430 31.92 11.34 -16.27
CA SER A 430 31.71 11.74 -17.67
C SER A 430 32.54 12.95 -18.04
#